data_1202d5b6212eaac73e9336b3cd143a1a
#
_entry.id   1202d5b6212eaac73e9336b3cd143a1a
#
_cell.length_a   1.000
_cell.length_b   1.000
_cell.length_c   1.000
_cell.angle_alpha   90.00
_cell.angle_beta   90.00
_cell.angle_gamma   90.00
#
_symmetry.space_group_name_H-M   'P 1'
#
loop_
_entity.id
_entity.type
_entity.pdbx_description
1 polymer ?
#
loop_
_entity_poly.entity_id
_entity_poly.type
_entity_poly.pdbx_seq_one_letter_code
_entity_poly.pdbx_strand_id
1 'polypeptide(L)'
;MFFDKFKALPGQQNHVLIAAGLTIFAGLCFAGLSAQVKFLSSDLHGFVITFWRNFWGLFFMMPWLIRQGLGELSWPRIRMFTLRSALSLTSMLCGFTSLSYLTLANATALSFTAPLFATIMAALVLGETVRRRRWSATAVGFIGVLIVLRPGLMGLGIGEILALAGAFLTALVIIVVKQMSRTEPSNAIVAYMVLLLTPMSLVTALPFWSWPAGSDWVFVIGMGLAGTCGHVCWTRAISMADASVVVPFDYVRLIFTIVIGIFAFAERPDAYTLTGSGIIVLAGIYIARREAMLNQRAAREAVVASGDPARPVDRDAA
;
A
#
# COMPACT_ATOMS: atom_id res chain seq x y z
N MET A 1 24.26 -19.44 5.74
CA MET A 1 23.72 -19.91 4.44
C MET A 1 22.57 -19.07 3.88
N PHE A 2 21.95 -18.14 4.66
CA PHE A 2 20.87 -17.27 4.20
C PHE A 2 21.39 -15.94 3.60
N PHE A 3 22.56 -15.47 4.02
CA PHE A 3 23.17 -14.20 3.58
C PHE A 3 24.14 -14.33 2.38
N ASP A 4 24.59 -15.53 2.01
CA ASP A 4 25.59 -15.72 0.94
C ASP A 4 25.05 -15.53 -0.49
N LYS A 5 23.73 -15.43 -0.69
CA LYS A 5 23.12 -15.16 -2.00
C LYS A 5 23.03 -13.67 -2.36
N PHE A 6 23.42 -12.77 -1.47
CA PHE A 6 23.43 -11.31 -1.69
C PHE A 6 24.85 -10.77 -1.96
N LYS A 7 25.68 -11.47 -2.73
CA LYS A 7 26.89 -10.86 -3.31
C LYS A 7 26.51 -9.89 -4.42
N ALA A 8 25.93 -8.75 -4.04
CA ALA A 8 25.86 -7.56 -4.87
C ALA A 8 27.22 -6.88 -4.85
N LEU A 9 27.62 -6.28 -5.97
CA LEU A 9 28.83 -5.43 -6.05
C LEU A 9 28.81 -4.37 -4.94
N PRO A 10 29.96 -3.92 -4.40
CA PRO A 10 30.01 -3.06 -3.21
C PRO A 10 29.11 -1.79 -3.24
N GLY A 11 28.82 -1.23 -4.43
CA GLY A 11 27.89 -0.13 -4.60
C GLY A 11 26.40 -0.52 -4.51
N GLN A 12 26.03 -1.73 -4.93
CA GLN A 12 24.62 -2.20 -4.89
C GLN A 12 24.17 -2.59 -3.47
N GLN A 13 25.07 -3.03 -2.60
CA GLN A 13 24.73 -3.35 -1.20
C GLN A 13 24.25 -2.11 -0.44
N ASN A 14 24.88 -0.98 -0.65
CA ASN A 14 24.47 0.29 -0.02
C ASN A 14 23.06 0.71 -0.47
N HIS A 15 22.72 0.57 -1.75
CA HIS A 15 21.39 0.89 -2.28
C HIS A 15 20.30 0.01 -1.67
N VAL A 16 20.55 -1.30 -1.52
CA VAL A 16 19.61 -2.24 -0.89
C VAL A 16 19.38 -1.91 0.58
N LEU A 17 20.44 -1.60 1.34
CA LEU A 17 20.32 -1.23 2.75
C LEU A 17 19.57 0.10 2.93
N ILE A 18 19.83 1.08 2.08
CA ILE A 18 19.12 2.37 2.09
C ILE A 18 17.64 2.16 1.74
N ALA A 19 17.34 1.36 0.70
CA ALA A 19 15.97 1.05 0.32
C ALA A 19 15.21 0.32 1.44
N ALA A 20 15.83 -0.66 2.11
CA ALA A 20 15.26 -1.34 3.27
C ALA A 20 14.99 -0.35 4.42
N GLY A 21 15.94 0.53 4.74
CA GLY A 21 15.79 1.56 5.77
C GLY A 21 14.64 2.54 5.46
N LEU A 22 14.54 3.00 4.20
CA LEU A 22 13.45 3.85 3.74
C LEU A 22 12.10 3.16 3.84
N THR A 23 12.02 1.85 3.54
CA THR A 23 10.79 1.07 3.63
C THR A 23 10.35 0.88 5.08
N ILE A 24 11.28 0.57 5.98
CA ILE A 24 11.01 0.46 7.42
C ILE A 24 10.51 1.80 7.96
N PHE A 25 11.16 2.91 7.59
CA PHE A 25 10.72 4.25 7.99
C PHE A 25 9.35 4.60 7.41
N ALA A 26 9.07 4.26 6.15
CA ALA A 26 7.75 4.40 5.55
C ALA A 26 6.69 3.59 6.31
N GLY A 27 7.02 2.36 6.71
CA GLY A 27 6.18 1.51 7.55
C GLY A 27 5.85 2.15 8.90
N LEU A 28 6.83 2.78 9.55
CA LEU A 28 6.62 3.55 10.79
C LEU A 28 5.69 4.75 10.55
N CYS A 29 5.90 5.51 9.46
CA CYS A 29 5.03 6.62 9.09
C CYS A 29 3.58 6.16 8.85
N PHE A 30 3.37 5.06 8.13
CA PHE A 30 2.03 4.52 7.88
C PHE A 30 1.38 3.95 9.14
N ALA A 31 2.15 3.33 10.03
CA ALA A 31 1.64 2.89 11.34
C ALA A 31 1.21 4.09 12.20
N GLY A 32 2.03 5.14 12.25
CA GLY A 32 1.70 6.39 12.94
C GLY A 32 0.48 7.09 12.33
N LEU A 33 0.35 7.10 10.99
CA LEU A 33 -0.84 7.60 10.31
C LEU A 33 -2.09 6.81 10.74
N SER A 34 -2.03 5.47 10.74
CA SER A 34 -3.16 4.62 11.15
C SER A 34 -3.55 4.87 12.60
N ALA A 35 -2.58 5.09 13.48
CA ALA A 35 -2.82 5.43 14.89
C ALA A 35 -3.52 6.79 15.02
N GLN A 36 -3.08 7.81 14.28
CA GLN A 36 -3.70 9.14 14.29
C GLN A 36 -5.12 9.09 13.75
N VAL A 37 -5.37 8.34 12.65
CA VAL A 37 -6.71 8.09 12.13
C VAL A 37 -7.59 7.43 13.19
N LYS A 38 -7.09 6.40 13.86
CA LYS A 38 -7.83 5.73 14.93
C LYS A 38 -8.14 6.65 16.11
N PHE A 39 -7.18 7.47 16.53
CA PHE A 39 -7.38 8.46 17.59
C PHE A 39 -8.47 9.46 17.21
N LEU A 40 -8.40 10.04 16.00
CA LEU A 40 -9.37 11.02 15.54
C LEU A 40 -10.76 10.41 15.27
N SER A 41 -10.87 9.11 15.08
CA SER A 41 -12.13 8.43 14.80
C SER A 41 -13.10 8.40 16.00
N SER A 42 -12.66 8.81 17.21
CA SER A 42 -13.54 9.05 18.35
C SER A 42 -14.40 10.30 18.19
N ASP A 43 -13.88 11.34 17.54
CA ASP A 43 -14.48 12.67 17.48
C ASP A 43 -14.87 13.11 16.06
N LEU A 44 -14.22 12.55 15.05
CA LEU A 44 -14.40 12.89 13.66
C LEU A 44 -14.88 11.69 12.83
N HIS A 45 -15.80 11.96 11.92
CA HIS A 45 -16.23 10.93 10.97
C HIS A 45 -15.10 10.53 10.00
N GLY A 46 -14.95 9.25 9.68
CA GLY A 46 -13.86 8.72 8.83
C GLY A 46 -13.73 9.43 7.47
N PHE A 47 -14.82 9.97 6.92
CA PHE A 47 -14.81 10.72 5.66
C PHE A 47 -14.15 12.09 5.81
N VAL A 48 -14.38 12.76 6.96
CA VAL A 48 -13.73 14.04 7.30
C VAL A 48 -12.24 13.82 7.55
N ILE A 49 -11.89 12.75 8.27
CA ILE A 49 -10.48 12.35 8.48
C ILE A 49 -9.78 12.11 7.13
N THR A 50 -10.44 11.40 6.20
CA THR A 50 -9.91 11.15 4.85
C THR A 50 -9.66 12.43 4.08
N PHE A 51 -10.60 13.39 4.14
CA PHE A 51 -10.41 14.71 3.52
C PHE A 51 -9.21 15.44 4.10
N TRP A 52 -9.13 15.59 5.42
CA TRP A 52 -8.02 16.31 6.05
C TRP A 52 -6.66 15.66 5.77
N ARG A 53 -6.61 14.33 5.76
CA ARG A 53 -5.40 13.60 5.37
C ARG A 53 -4.98 13.94 3.94
N ASN A 54 -5.91 13.96 2.99
CA ASN A 54 -5.63 14.27 1.60
C ASN A 54 -5.27 15.75 1.41
N PHE A 55 -5.95 16.66 2.11
CA PHE A 55 -5.68 18.09 2.06
C PHE A 55 -4.26 18.43 2.53
N TRP A 56 -3.88 17.96 3.72
CA TRP A 56 -2.52 18.17 4.23
C TRP A 56 -1.49 17.38 3.42
N GLY A 57 -1.85 16.22 2.92
CA GLY A 57 -0.99 15.46 2.01
C GLY A 57 -0.70 16.22 0.72
N LEU A 58 -1.70 16.86 0.12
CA LEU A 58 -1.55 17.75 -1.04
C LEU A 58 -0.66 18.96 -0.69
N PHE A 59 -0.92 19.60 0.46
CA PHE A 59 -0.15 20.75 0.92
C PHE A 59 1.35 20.43 1.04
N PHE A 60 1.71 19.33 1.71
CA PHE A 60 3.10 18.91 1.85
C PHE A 60 3.74 18.42 0.53
N MET A 61 2.93 17.96 -0.42
CA MET A 61 3.39 17.53 -1.75
C MET A 61 3.48 18.69 -2.75
N MET A 62 2.89 19.85 -2.45
CA MET A 62 2.81 21.01 -3.35
C MET A 62 4.18 21.46 -3.89
N PRO A 63 5.28 21.59 -3.07
CA PRO A 63 6.57 22.00 -3.58
C PRO A 63 7.15 21.06 -4.64
N TRP A 64 6.90 19.76 -4.48
CA TRP A 64 7.31 18.75 -5.45
C TRP A 64 6.46 18.84 -6.73
N LEU A 65 5.14 18.99 -6.57
CA LEU A 65 4.20 19.09 -7.67
C LEU A 65 4.49 20.30 -8.59
N ILE A 66 4.79 21.45 -7.99
CA ILE A 66 5.17 22.66 -8.73
C ILE A 66 6.46 22.46 -9.53
N ARG A 67 7.45 21.74 -8.96
CA ARG A 67 8.73 21.50 -9.63
C ARG A 67 8.63 20.49 -10.79
N GLN A 68 7.77 19.46 -10.66
CA GLN A 68 7.62 18.42 -11.69
C GLN A 68 6.76 18.89 -12.86
N GLY A 69 5.87 19.86 -12.65
CA GLY A 69 4.86 20.27 -13.61
C GLY A 69 3.76 19.20 -13.78
N LEU A 70 2.64 19.65 -14.30
CA LEU A 70 1.54 18.80 -14.72
C LEU A 70 1.73 18.57 -16.21
N GLY A 71 2.14 17.38 -16.63
CA GLY A 71 2.23 17.05 -18.06
C GLY A 71 0.90 17.28 -18.79
N GLU A 72 0.91 17.29 -20.13
CA GLU A 72 -0.29 17.50 -20.94
C GLU A 72 -1.40 16.48 -20.57
N LEU A 73 -2.55 17.00 -20.15
CA LEU A 73 -3.70 16.19 -19.78
C LEU A 73 -4.65 16.06 -20.97
N SER A 74 -4.76 14.88 -21.55
CA SER A 74 -5.76 14.57 -22.58
C SER A 74 -7.05 13.99 -21.97
N TRP A 75 -8.21 14.21 -22.61
CA TRP A 75 -9.51 13.73 -22.13
C TRP A 75 -9.61 12.22 -21.87
N PRO A 76 -9.07 11.33 -22.72
CA PRO A 76 -9.03 9.89 -22.43
C PRO A 76 -8.23 9.56 -21.15
N ARG A 77 -7.17 10.29 -20.89
CA ARG A 77 -6.31 10.12 -19.71
C ARG A 77 -7.02 10.50 -18.43
N ILE A 78 -7.78 11.60 -18.42
CA ILE A 78 -8.50 12.06 -17.21
C ILE A 78 -9.46 11.00 -16.68
N ARG A 79 -10.12 10.24 -17.55
CA ARG A 79 -11.04 9.16 -17.13
C ARG A 79 -10.33 8.07 -16.32
N MET A 80 -9.13 7.65 -16.76
CA MET A 80 -8.34 6.64 -16.05
C MET A 80 -7.80 7.18 -14.72
N PHE A 81 -7.32 8.42 -14.69
CA PHE A 81 -6.88 9.07 -13.46
C PHE A 81 -8.04 9.23 -12.46
N THR A 82 -9.23 9.62 -12.94
CA THR A 82 -10.43 9.74 -12.09
C THR A 82 -10.87 8.39 -11.56
N LEU A 83 -10.93 7.35 -12.39
CA LEU A 83 -11.26 5.99 -11.97
C LEU A 83 -10.28 5.49 -10.88
N ARG A 84 -8.98 5.65 -11.13
CA ARG A 84 -7.95 5.29 -10.16
C ARG A 84 -8.10 6.05 -8.85
N SER A 85 -8.37 7.35 -8.91
CA SER A 85 -8.56 8.18 -7.71
C SER A 85 -9.84 7.81 -6.98
N ALA A 86 -10.93 7.53 -7.68
CA ALA A 86 -12.19 7.05 -7.07
C ALA A 86 -12.00 5.72 -6.34
N LEU A 87 -11.34 4.75 -6.97
CA LEU A 87 -11.01 3.47 -6.33
C LEU A 87 -10.13 3.67 -5.09
N SER A 88 -9.11 4.55 -5.19
CA SER A 88 -8.23 4.88 -4.07
C SER A 88 -8.98 5.56 -2.94
N LEU A 89 -9.86 6.52 -3.24
CA LEU A 89 -10.68 7.19 -2.24
C LEU A 89 -11.60 6.21 -1.52
N THR A 90 -12.33 5.37 -2.27
CA THR A 90 -13.24 4.38 -1.67
C THR A 90 -12.47 3.38 -0.81
N SER A 91 -11.28 2.94 -1.27
CA SER A 91 -10.40 2.09 -0.47
C SER A 91 -9.98 2.77 0.85
N MET A 92 -9.61 4.06 0.79
CA MET A 92 -9.25 4.83 1.99
C MET A 92 -10.43 5.01 2.93
N LEU A 93 -11.63 5.33 2.41
CA LEU A 93 -12.84 5.47 3.21
C LEU A 93 -13.16 4.17 3.95
N CYS A 94 -13.10 3.04 3.25
CA CYS A 94 -13.29 1.72 3.86
C CYS A 94 -12.21 1.43 4.91
N GLY A 95 -10.95 1.62 4.57
CA GLY A 95 -9.82 1.34 5.47
C GLY A 95 -9.81 2.23 6.72
N PHE A 96 -10.06 3.52 6.58
CA PHE A 96 -10.07 4.45 7.72
C PHE A 96 -11.30 4.25 8.60
N THR A 97 -12.47 4.02 7.99
CA THR A 97 -13.66 3.70 8.79
C THR A 97 -13.52 2.35 9.51
N SER A 98 -12.80 1.38 8.94
CA SER A 98 -12.55 0.11 9.64
C SER A 98 -11.76 0.28 10.93
N LEU A 99 -10.87 1.28 11.02
CA LEU A 99 -10.08 1.58 12.22
C LEU A 99 -10.93 2.04 13.41
N SER A 100 -12.15 2.55 13.18
CA SER A 100 -13.10 2.85 14.25
C SER A 100 -13.68 1.60 14.92
N TYR A 101 -13.63 0.46 14.24
CA TYR A 101 -14.23 -0.80 14.71
C TYR A 101 -13.19 -1.85 15.08
N LEU A 102 -11.98 -1.77 14.51
CA LEU A 102 -10.94 -2.79 14.66
C LEU A 102 -9.75 -2.30 15.47
N THR A 103 -9.00 -3.25 16.03
CA THR A 103 -7.64 -2.96 16.53
C THR A 103 -6.71 -2.58 15.38
N LEU A 104 -5.66 -1.80 15.67
CA LEU A 104 -4.66 -1.43 14.68
C LEU A 104 -4.01 -2.67 14.04
N ALA A 105 -3.76 -3.70 14.86
CA ALA A 105 -3.18 -4.96 14.39
C ALA A 105 -4.10 -5.67 13.39
N ASN A 106 -5.41 -5.83 13.70
CA ASN A 106 -6.38 -6.49 12.83
C ASN A 106 -6.57 -5.74 11.52
N ALA A 107 -6.79 -4.42 11.59
CA ALA A 107 -6.95 -3.58 10.41
C ALA A 107 -5.73 -3.65 9.48
N THR A 108 -4.50 -3.60 10.05
CA THR A 108 -3.26 -3.70 9.29
C THR A 108 -3.08 -5.10 8.69
N ALA A 109 -3.34 -6.16 9.45
CA ALA A 109 -3.26 -7.54 8.96
C ALA A 109 -4.21 -7.77 7.77
N LEU A 110 -5.45 -7.31 7.89
CA LEU A 110 -6.43 -7.42 6.82
C LEU A 110 -6.04 -6.57 5.59
N SER A 111 -5.42 -5.41 5.77
CA SER A 111 -4.92 -4.60 4.65
C SER A 111 -3.85 -5.34 3.83
N PHE A 112 -3.03 -6.19 4.45
CA PHE A 112 -2.04 -7.01 3.77
C PHE A 112 -2.64 -8.14 2.91
N THR A 113 -3.95 -8.30 2.87
CA THR A 113 -4.62 -9.18 1.91
C THR A 113 -4.69 -8.59 0.50
N ALA A 114 -4.44 -7.30 0.32
CA ALA A 114 -4.45 -6.64 -0.99
C ALA A 114 -3.59 -7.36 -2.05
N PRO A 115 -2.34 -7.82 -1.77
CA PRO A 115 -1.56 -8.60 -2.74
C PRO A 115 -2.20 -9.95 -3.11
N LEU A 116 -2.97 -10.56 -2.20
CA LEU A 116 -3.70 -11.80 -2.46
C LEU A 116 -4.82 -11.54 -3.47
N PHE A 117 -5.64 -10.51 -3.22
CA PHE A 117 -6.67 -10.06 -4.16
C PHE A 117 -6.06 -9.61 -5.49
N ALA A 118 -4.93 -8.89 -5.48
CA ALA A 118 -4.25 -8.46 -6.70
C ALA A 118 -3.82 -9.65 -7.56
N THR A 119 -3.41 -10.77 -6.96
CA THR A 119 -3.10 -12.01 -7.67
C THR A 119 -4.31 -12.57 -8.39
N ILE A 120 -5.46 -12.61 -7.73
CA ILE A 120 -6.73 -13.09 -8.31
C ILE A 120 -7.16 -12.15 -9.44
N MET A 121 -7.12 -10.83 -9.20
CA MET A 121 -7.53 -9.83 -10.19
C MET A 121 -6.59 -9.80 -11.41
N ALA A 122 -5.29 -10.04 -11.24
CA ALA A 122 -4.35 -10.15 -12.35
C ALA A 122 -4.71 -11.33 -13.28
N ALA A 123 -5.12 -12.46 -12.71
CA ALA A 123 -5.59 -13.60 -13.49
C ALA A 123 -6.90 -13.31 -14.22
N LEU A 124 -7.88 -12.70 -13.53
CA LEU A 124 -9.23 -12.49 -14.07
C LEU A 124 -9.31 -11.31 -15.05
N VAL A 125 -8.64 -10.19 -14.74
CA VAL A 125 -8.77 -8.93 -15.49
C VAL A 125 -7.69 -8.78 -16.55
N LEU A 126 -6.44 -9.16 -16.22
CA LEU A 126 -5.31 -9.03 -17.15
C LEU A 126 -5.08 -10.30 -17.98
N GLY A 127 -5.80 -11.40 -17.70
CA GLY A 127 -5.61 -12.68 -18.36
C GLY A 127 -4.23 -13.30 -18.11
N GLU A 128 -3.55 -12.90 -17.02
CA GLU A 128 -2.24 -13.41 -16.69
C GLU A 128 -2.32 -14.88 -16.26
N THR A 129 -1.44 -15.72 -16.82
CA THR A 129 -1.34 -17.13 -16.43
C THR A 129 -0.68 -17.24 -15.04
N VAL A 130 -1.52 -17.34 -14.02
CA VAL A 130 -1.07 -17.55 -12.65
C VAL A 130 -0.71 -19.01 -12.44
N ARG A 131 0.58 -19.31 -12.21
CA ARG A 131 1.08 -20.68 -12.01
C ARG A 131 0.55 -21.28 -10.70
N ARG A 132 0.42 -22.61 -10.62
CA ARG A 132 -0.11 -23.36 -9.45
C ARG A 132 0.50 -22.93 -8.10
N ARG A 133 1.80 -22.64 -8.05
CA ARG A 133 2.50 -22.21 -6.82
C ARG A 133 2.03 -20.83 -6.32
N ARG A 134 1.63 -19.91 -7.21
CA ARG A 134 1.09 -18.61 -6.81
C ARG A 134 -0.33 -18.79 -6.28
N TRP A 135 -1.13 -19.66 -6.89
CA TRP A 135 -2.45 -20.02 -6.38
C TRP A 135 -2.40 -20.68 -5.00
N SER A 136 -1.45 -21.61 -4.76
CA SER A 136 -1.28 -22.23 -3.43
C SER A 136 -0.90 -21.21 -2.36
N ALA A 137 0.01 -20.27 -2.67
CA ALA A 137 0.36 -19.21 -1.73
C ALA A 137 -0.82 -18.27 -1.42
N THR A 138 -1.62 -17.94 -2.44
CA THR A 138 -2.84 -17.15 -2.27
C THR A 138 -3.84 -17.89 -1.38
N ALA A 139 -4.06 -19.19 -1.58
CA ALA A 139 -4.92 -20.00 -0.73
C ALA A 139 -4.44 -20.05 0.73
N VAL A 140 -3.14 -20.23 0.94
CA VAL A 140 -2.54 -20.19 2.30
C VAL A 140 -2.74 -18.80 2.94
N GLY A 141 -2.56 -17.72 2.18
CA GLY A 141 -2.83 -16.38 2.66
C GLY A 141 -4.29 -16.20 3.11
N PHE A 142 -5.26 -16.70 2.34
CA PHE A 142 -6.67 -16.68 2.73
C PHE A 142 -6.98 -17.53 3.95
N ILE A 143 -6.29 -18.65 4.19
CA ILE A 143 -6.40 -19.38 5.46
C ILE A 143 -5.96 -18.45 6.63
N GLY A 144 -4.88 -17.68 6.47
CA GLY A 144 -4.48 -16.68 7.45
C GLY A 144 -5.58 -15.64 7.71
N VAL A 145 -6.27 -15.18 6.67
CA VAL A 145 -7.43 -14.27 6.80
C VAL A 145 -8.55 -14.90 7.63
N LEU A 146 -8.91 -16.15 7.35
CA LEU A 146 -9.95 -16.88 8.11
C LEU A 146 -9.57 -17.05 9.59
N ILE A 147 -8.28 -17.24 9.88
CA ILE A 147 -7.79 -17.32 11.27
C ILE A 147 -7.95 -15.96 11.97
N VAL A 148 -7.67 -14.84 11.32
CA VAL A 148 -7.89 -13.49 11.89
C VAL A 148 -9.38 -13.22 12.09
N LEU A 149 -10.20 -13.52 11.09
CA LEU A 149 -11.63 -13.19 11.08
C LEU A 149 -12.48 -14.05 12.02
N ARG A 150 -12.14 -15.34 12.17
CA ARG A 150 -12.90 -16.32 12.98
C ARG A 150 -14.41 -16.29 12.70
N PRO A 151 -14.87 -16.44 11.45
CA PRO A 151 -16.25 -16.17 11.06
C PRO A 151 -17.29 -17.08 11.80
N GLY A 152 -16.84 -18.21 12.34
CA GLY A 152 -17.71 -19.13 13.09
C GLY A 152 -17.84 -18.83 14.59
N LEU A 153 -17.00 -17.98 15.17
CA LEU A 153 -16.94 -17.71 16.60
C LEU A 153 -17.50 -16.34 17.01
N MET A 154 -17.26 -15.32 16.20
CA MET A 154 -17.63 -13.92 16.52
C MET A 154 -18.58 -13.29 15.50
N GLY A 155 -18.81 -13.94 14.35
CA GLY A 155 -19.46 -13.32 13.19
C GLY A 155 -18.53 -12.34 12.47
N LEU A 156 -18.92 -11.92 11.28
CA LEU A 156 -18.24 -10.86 10.54
C LEU A 156 -18.86 -9.52 10.93
N GLY A 157 -18.10 -8.70 11.63
CA GLY A 157 -18.49 -7.33 11.93
C GLY A 157 -18.32 -6.40 10.73
N ILE A 158 -18.87 -5.20 10.82
CA ILE A 158 -18.76 -4.18 9.77
C ILE A 158 -17.30 -3.73 9.56
N GLY A 159 -16.49 -3.75 10.61
CA GLY A 159 -15.08 -3.39 10.56
C GLY A 159 -14.25 -4.30 9.67
N GLU A 160 -14.43 -5.61 9.80
CA GLU A 160 -13.74 -6.63 9.01
C GLU A 160 -14.17 -6.56 7.54
N ILE A 161 -15.47 -6.39 7.28
CA ILE A 161 -16.01 -6.23 5.93
C ILE A 161 -15.40 -5.00 5.27
N LEU A 162 -15.35 -3.86 5.97
CA LEU A 162 -14.75 -2.63 5.46
C LEU A 162 -13.24 -2.79 5.21
N ALA A 163 -12.51 -3.44 6.11
CA ALA A 163 -11.08 -3.67 5.93
C ALA A 163 -10.78 -4.53 4.70
N LEU A 164 -11.55 -5.62 4.51
CA LEU A 164 -11.41 -6.49 3.34
C LEU A 164 -11.84 -5.80 2.05
N ALA A 165 -12.94 -5.03 2.07
CA ALA A 165 -13.38 -4.23 0.93
C ALA A 165 -12.30 -3.20 0.55
N GLY A 166 -11.71 -2.51 1.53
CA GLY A 166 -10.58 -1.61 1.31
C GLY A 166 -9.37 -2.31 0.68
N ALA A 167 -9.01 -3.49 1.16
CA ALA A 167 -7.91 -4.28 0.60
C ALA A 167 -8.22 -4.75 -0.84
N PHE A 168 -9.44 -5.18 -1.12
CA PHE A 168 -9.89 -5.54 -2.48
C PHE A 168 -9.82 -4.34 -3.44
N LEU A 169 -10.32 -3.18 -3.02
CA LEU A 169 -10.26 -1.94 -3.80
C LEU A 169 -8.80 -1.51 -4.04
N THR A 170 -7.92 -1.68 -3.04
CA THR A 170 -6.47 -1.46 -3.21
C THR A 170 -5.91 -2.39 -4.28
N ALA A 171 -6.32 -3.65 -4.33
CA ALA A 171 -5.92 -4.57 -5.39
C ALA A 171 -6.36 -4.09 -6.77
N LEU A 172 -7.59 -3.57 -6.91
CA LEU A 172 -8.05 -2.97 -8.16
C LEU A 172 -7.21 -1.74 -8.55
N VAL A 173 -6.86 -0.89 -7.58
CA VAL A 173 -5.94 0.24 -7.81
C VAL A 173 -4.60 -0.25 -8.37
N ILE A 174 -4.02 -1.32 -7.80
CA ILE A 174 -2.77 -1.91 -8.30
C ILE A 174 -2.92 -2.33 -9.77
N ILE A 175 -4.03 -2.97 -10.15
CA ILE A 175 -4.29 -3.39 -11.54
C ILE A 175 -4.41 -2.18 -12.48
N VAL A 176 -5.17 -1.16 -12.08
CA VAL A 176 -5.34 0.07 -12.88
C VAL A 176 -4.01 0.80 -13.04
N VAL A 177 -3.23 0.94 -11.96
CA VAL A 177 -1.88 1.55 -12.02
C VAL A 177 -0.96 0.76 -12.94
N LYS A 178 -1.00 -0.56 -12.91
CA LYS A 178 -0.22 -1.43 -13.81
C LYS A 178 -0.59 -1.21 -15.28
N GLN A 179 -1.87 -0.97 -15.58
CA GLN A 179 -2.30 -0.62 -16.94
C GLN A 179 -1.84 0.79 -17.34
N MET A 180 -1.99 1.77 -16.43
CA MET A 180 -1.60 3.15 -16.67
C MET A 180 -0.09 3.32 -16.86
N SER A 181 0.74 2.58 -16.10
CA SER A 181 2.20 2.67 -16.19
C SER A 181 2.78 2.25 -17.55
N ARG A 182 1.97 1.64 -18.43
CA ARG A 182 2.37 1.33 -19.80
C ARG A 182 2.34 2.55 -20.74
N THR A 183 1.57 3.57 -20.39
CA THR A 183 1.30 4.74 -21.23
C THR A 183 1.61 6.06 -20.55
N GLU A 184 1.66 6.08 -19.23
CA GLU A 184 1.78 7.30 -18.43
C GLU A 184 3.03 7.25 -17.54
N PRO A 185 3.78 8.36 -17.43
CA PRO A 185 4.93 8.42 -16.53
C PRO A 185 4.46 8.35 -15.05
N SER A 186 5.23 7.65 -14.22
CA SER A 186 4.91 7.42 -12.81
C SER A 186 4.64 8.73 -12.04
N ASN A 187 5.37 9.80 -12.36
CA ASN A 187 5.19 11.11 -11.73
C ASN A 187 3.80 11.70 -12.01
N ALA A 188 3.28 11.57 -13.26
CA ALA A 188 1.95 12.04 -13.61
C ALA A 188 0.87 11.23 -12.86
N ILE A 189 1.05 9.91 -12.74
CA ILE A 189 0.11 9.04 -12.01
C ILE A 189 -0.04 9.49 -10.56
N VAL A 190 1.08 9.83 -9.89
CA VAL A 190 1.06 10.30 -8.50
C VAL A 190 0.51 11.73 -8.40
N ALA A 191 0.91 12.63 -9.28
CA ALA A 191 0.48 14.02 -9.27
C ALA A 191 -1.04 14.14 -9.42
N TYR A 192 -1.61 13.52 -10.44
CA TYR A 192 -3.05 13.53 -10.67
C TYR A 192 -3.84 12.81 -9.60
N MET A 193 -3.27 11.75 -9.00
CA MET A 193 -3.89 11.11 -7.85
C MET A 193 -4.11 12.11 -6.71
N VAL A 194 -3.07 12.79 -6.28
CA VAL A 194 -3.13 13.69 -5.11
C VAL A 194 -4.07 14.86 -5.40
N LEU A 195 -4.00 15.43 -6.62
CA LEU A 195 -4.86 16.52 -7.05
C LEU A 195 -6.35 16.16 -7.11
N LEU A 196 -6.68 14.95 -7.59
CA LEU A 196 -8.06 14.50 -7.71
C LEU A 196 -8.62 13.98 -6.38
N LEU A 197 -7.80 13.35 -5.55
CA LEU A 197 -8.24 12.82 -4.26
C LEU A 197 -8.75 13.91 -3.32
N THR A 198 -8.10 15.08 -3.29
CA THR A 198 -8.48 16.17 -2.36
C THR A 198 -9.91 16.69 -2.62
N PRO A 199 -10.28 17.14 -3.83
CA PRO A 199 -11.64 17.61 -4.08
C PRO A 199 -12.68 16.47 -3.99
N MET A 200 -12.35 15.26 -4.45
CA MET A 200 -13.27 14.12 -4.33
C MET A 200 -13.53 13.75 -2.87
N SER A 201 -12.51 13.78 -2.02
CA SER A 201 -12.67 13.51 -0.59
C SER A 201 -13.42 14.65 0.12
N LEU A 202 -13.30 15.90 -0.34
CA LEU A 202 -14.11 17.00 0.17
C LEU A 202 -15.61 16.74 -0.06
N VAL A 203 -15.97 16.37 -1.29
CA VAL A 203 -17.38 16.10 -1.63
C VAL A 203 -17.96 14.99 -0.75
N THR A 204 -17.20 13.93 -0.48
CA THR A 204 -17.67 12.84 0.39
C THR A 204 -17.70 13.22 1.87
N ALA A 205 -16.89 14.19 2.30
CA ALA A 205 -16.84 14.67 3.68
C ALA A 205 -17.97 15.66 4.03
N LEU A 206 -18.49 16.42 3.05
CA LEU A 206 -19.47 17.47 3.29
C LEU A 206 -20.72 17.05 4.10
N PRO A 207 -21.35 15.87 3.86
CA PRO A 207 -22.51 15.46 4.64
C PRO A 207 -22.21 15.17 6.13
N PHE A 208 -20.95 14.89 6.45
CA PHE A 208 -20.49 14.51 7.80
C PHE A 208 -19.56 15.57 8.39
N TRP A 209 -19.58 16.78 7.84
CA TRP A 209 -18.59 17.80 8.15
C TRP A 209 -18.62 18.19 9.62
N SER A 210 -17.47 18.06 10.25
CA SER A 210 -17.17 18.57 11.57
C SER A 210 -15.76 19.13 11.60
N TRP A 211 -15.56 20.22 12.33
CA TRP A 211 -14.24 20.81 12.48
C TRP A 211 -13.45 20.06 13.55
N PRO A 212 -12.15 19.79 13.33
CA PRO A 212 -11.29 19.26 14.37
C PRO A 212 -11.27 20.20 15.59
N ALA A 213 -11.34 19.64 16.79
CA ALA A 213 -11.21 20.41 18.02
C ALA A 213 -9.75 20.86 18.23
N GLY A 214 -9.51 21.83 19.12
CA GLY A 214 -8.22 22.50 19.25
C GLY A 214 -6.97 21.63 19.21
N SER A 215 -6.90 20.56 20.03
CA SER A 215 -5.75 19.62 20.06
C SER A 215 -5.68 18.67 18.86
N ASP A 216 -6.80 18.37 18.22
CA ASP A 216 -6.89 17.39 17.12
C ASP A 216 -6.13 17.86 15.87
N TRP A 217 -5.95 19.17 15.71
CA TRP A 217 -5.18 19.75 14.62
C TRP A 217 -3.75 19.22 14.54
N VAL A 218 -3.13 18.89 15.67
CA VAL A 218 -1.78 18.29 15.71
C VAL A 218 -1.80 16.93 15.02
N PHE A 219 -2.81 16.11 15.29
CA PHE A 219 -2.96 14.79 14.68
C PHE A 219 -3.39 14.90 13.21
N VAL A 220 -4.28 15.85 12.90
CA VAL A 220 -4.76 16.11 11.54
C VAL A 220 -3.60 16.52 10.60
N ILE A 221 -2.76 17.44 11.04
CA ILE A 221 -1.56 17.87 10.29
C ILE A 221 -0.54 16.73 10.26
N GLY A 222 -0.33 16.09 11.41
CA GLY A 222 0.61 14.99 11.57
C GLY A 222 0.32 13.80 10.65
N MET A 223 -0.96 13.42 10.47
CA MET A 223 -1.32 12.32 9.56
C MET A 223 -1.07 12.66 8.07
N GLY A 224 -1.26 13.92 7.68
CA GLY A 224 -0.92 14.38 6.34
C GLY A 224 0.59 14.33 6.09
N LEU A 225 1.38 14.78 7.07
CA LEU A 225 2.85 14.72 7.01
C LEU A 225 3.35 13.27 7.00
N ALA A 226 2.87 12.43 7.92
CA ALA A 226 3.24 11.02 8.00
C ALA A 226 2.89 10.27 6.71
N GLY A 227 1.69 10.52 6.16
CA GLY A 227 1.28 9.95 4.88
C GLY A 227 2.18 10.36 3.74
N THR A 228 2.53 11.65 3.63
CA THR A 228 3.42 12.16 2.57
C THR A 228 4.84 11.61 2.72
N CYS A 229 5.41 11.67 3.92
CA CYS A 229 6.74 11.10 4.19
C CYS A 229 6.78 9.61 3.89
N GLY A 230 5.76 8.86 4.34
CA GLY A 230 5.65 7.43 4.07
C GLY A 230 5.62 7.13 2.57
N HIS A 231 4.78 7.85 1.79
CA HIS A 231 4.70 7.67 0.34
C HIS A 231 5.99 8.05 -0.39
N VAL A 232 6.63 9.14 -0.02
CA VAL A 232 7.91 9.56 -0.63
C VAL A 232 9.01 8.53 -0.35
N CYS A 233 9.15 8.10 0.91
CA CYS A 233 10.13 7.09 1.29
C CYS A 233 9.87 5.75 0.60
N TRP A 234 8.62 5.30 0.56
CA TRP A 234 8.20 4.08 -0.14
C TRP A 234 8.52 4.13 -1.63
N THR A 235 8.11 5.20 -2.32
CA THR A 235 8.37 5.38 -3.75
C THR A 235 9.87 5.40 -4.03
N ARG A 236 10.65 6.10 -3.19
CA ARG A 236 12.10 6.15 -3.34
C ARG A 236 12.77 4.80 -3.07
N ALA A 237 12.28 4.02 -2.11
CA ALA A 237 12.79 2.68 -1.85
C ALA A 237 12.59 1.75 -3.07
N ILE A 238 11.39 1.76 -3.66
CA ILE A 238 11.08 0.94 -4.85
C ILE A 238 11.91 1.38 -6.07
N SER A 239 12.23 2.68 -6.21
CA SER A 239 13.09 3.15 -7.31
C SER A 239 14.57 2.77 -7.14
N MET A 240 15.02 2.46 -5.92
CA MET A 240 16.43 2.15 -5.61
C MET A 240 16.77 0.66 -5.62
N ALA A 241 15.76 -0.21 -5.42
CA ALA A 241 15.97 -1.66 -5.33
C ALA A 241 14.74 -2.41 -5.85
N ASP A 242 14.95 -3.66 -6.26
CA ASP A 242 13.88 -4.53 -6.74
C ASP A 242 12.76 -4.66 -5.70
N ALA A 243 11.52 -4.58 -6.16
CA ALA A 243 10.33 -4.69 -5.30
C ALA A 243 10.34 -5.98 -4.45
N SER A 244 10.93 -7.06 -4.95
CA SER A 244 11.10 -8.32 -4.21
C SER A 244 11.96 -8.21 -2.96
N VAL A 245 12.84 -7.22 -2.93
CA VAL A 245 13.71 -6.93 -1.78
C VAL A 245 13.00 -5.96 -0.84
N VAL A 246 12.34 -4.96 -1.38
CA VAL A 246 11.70 -3.86 -0.64
C VAL A 246 10.41 -4.30 0.05
N VAL A 247 9.50 -4.97 -0.67
CA VAL A 247 8.17 -5.36 -0.18
C VAL A 247 8.20 -6.18 1.11
N PRO A 248 9.12 -7.13 1.33
CA PRO A 248 9.20 -7.83 2.61
C PRO A 248 9.42 -6.95 3.83
N PHE A 249 10.09 -5.81 3.67
CA PHE A 249 10.31 -4.86 4.76
C PHE A 249 9.07 -4.02 5.11
N ASP A 250 8.10 -3.88 4.19
CA ASP A 250 6.83 -3.19 4.48
C ASP A 250 6.02 -3.95 5.56
N TYR A 251 6.14 -5.27 5.62
CA TYR A 251 5.45 -6.06 6.64
C TYR A 251 5.93 -5.77 8.07
N VAL A 252 7.09 -5.11 8.26
CA VAL A 252 7.55 -4.60 9.55
C VAL A 252 6.57 -3.56 10.11
N ARG A 253 5.77 -2.90 9.26
CA ARG A 253 4.68 -2.01 9.66
C ARG A 253 3.71 -2.68 10.64
N LEU A 254 3.46 -3.99 10.50
CA LEU A 254 2.62 -4.73 11.44
C LEU A 254 3.18 -4.70 12.86
N ILE A 255 4.50 -4.82 13.01
CA ILE A 255 5.16 -4.74 14.32
C ILE A 255 4.94 -3.35 14.92
N PHE A 256 5.12 -2.29 14.13
CA PHE A 256 4.88 -0.92 14.59
C PHE A 256 3.42 -0.69 14.99
N THR A 257 2.45 -1.19 14.22
CA THR A 257 1.02 -1.05 14.57
C THR A 257 0.67 -1.83 15.83
N ILE A 258 1.24 -3.02 16.06
CA ILE A 258 1.07 -3.78 17.29
C ILE A 258 1.63 -2.99 18.49
N VAL A 259 2.86 -2.51 18.37
CA VAL A 259 3.52 -1.73 19.44
C VAL A 259 2.71 -0.47 19.76
N ILE A 260 2.32 0.31 18.76
CA ILE A 260 1.51 1.51 18.97
C ILE A 260 0.14 1.15 19.54
N GLY A 261 -0.50 0.07 19.07
CA GLY A 261 -1.78 -0.43 19.58
C GLY A 261 -1.73 -0.74 21.09
N ILE A 262 -0.67 -1.42 21.51
CA ILE A 262 -0.48 -1.76 22.93
C ILE A 262 -0.27 -0.49 23.79
N PHE A 263 0.64 0.40 23.40
CA PHE A 263 1.03 1.52 24.22
C PHE A 263 0.07 2.72 24.16
N ALA A 264 -0.51 3.01 22.98
CA ALA A 264 -1.38 4.17 22.80
C ALA A 264 -2.87 3.86 23.01
N PHE A 265 -3.30 2.62 22.73
CA PHE A 265 -4.71 2.23 22.78
C PHE A 265 -5.00 1.08 23.74
N ALA A 266 -4.01 0.63 24.52
CA ALA A 266 -4.11 -0.53 25.42
C ALA A 266 -4.67 -1.80 24.72
N GLU A 267 -4.45 -1.93 23.40
CA GLU A 267 -4.88 -3.09 22.61
C GLU A 267 -4.02 -4.31 22.95
N ARG A 268 -4.65 -5.47 23.06
CA ARG A 268 -3.96 -6.75 23.26
C ARG A 268 -4.26 -7.67 22.09
N PRO A 269 -3.38 -7.72 21.06
CA PRO A 269 -3.55 -8.66 19.96
C PRO A 269 -3.54 -10.08 20.53
N ASP A 270 -4.55 -10.86 20.17
CA ASP A 270 -4.63 -12.24 20.59
C ASP A 270 -3.80 -13.17 19.71
N ALA A 271 -3.65 -14.43 20.16
CA ALA A 271 -2.85 -15.43 19.45
C ALA A 271 -3.33 -15.68 18.01
N TYR A 272 -4.63 -15.60 17.76
CA TYR A 272 -5.20 -15.81 16.42
C TYR A 272 -4.88 -14.65 15.49
N THR A 273 -4.94 -13.41 15.97
CA THR A 273 -4.51 -12.24 15.22
C THR A 273 -3.03 -12.35 14.86
N LEU A 274 -2.17 -12.74 15.80
CA LEU A 274 -0.73 -12.86 15.57
C LEU A 274 -0.41 -14.01 14.59
N THR A 275 -1.01 -15.18 14.77
CA THR A 275 -0.76 -16.34 13.90
C THR A 275 -1.32 -16.13 12.50
N GLY A 276 -2.56 -15.65 12.36
CA GLY A 276 -3.18 -15.36 11.07
C GLY A 276 -2.44 -14.25 10.31
N SER A 277 -2.01 -13.18 11.00
CA SER A 277 -1.20 -12.12 10.42
C SER A 277 0.15 -12.64 9.92
N GLY A 278 0.81 -13.51 10.71
CA GLY A 278 2.04 -14.17 10.31
C GLY A 278 1.90 -14.98 9.02
N ILE A 279 0.81 -15.72 8.88
CA ILE A 279 0.51 -16.52 7.67
C ILE A 279 0.26 -15.59 6.47
N ILE A 280 -0.52 -14.51 6.62
CA ILE A 280 -0.78 -13.52 5.55
C ILE A 280 0.53 -12.89 5.07
N VAL A 281 1.37 -12.47 6.01
CA VAL A 281 2.69 -11.86 5.74
C VAL A 281 3.59 -12.83 4.98
N LEU A 282 3.71 -14.08 5.45
CA LEU A 282 4.54 -15.10 4.79
C LEU A 282 4.04 -15.42 3.38
N ALA A 283 2.72 -15.53 3.18
CA ALA A 283 2.12 -15.73 1.86
C ALA A 283 2.41 -14.55 0.93
N GLY A 284 2.27 -13.30 1.41
CA GLY A 284 2.57 -12.09 0.66
C GLY A 284 4.04 -12.00 0.27
N ILE A 285 4.96 -12.26 1.20
CA ILE A 285 6.41 -12.30 0.93
C ILE A 285 6.75 -13.36 -0.13
N TYR A 286 6.15 -14.56 -0.02
CA TYR A 286 6.37 -15.61 -1.00
C TYR A 286 5.91 -15.20 -2.40
N ILE A 287 4.70 -14.60 -2.51
CA ILE A 287 4.16 -14.10 -3.79
C ILE A 287 5.10 -13.05 -4.38
N ALA A 288 5.49 -12.03 -3.61
CA ALA A 288 6.37 -10.95 -4.06
C ALA A 288 7.73 -11.47 -4.54
N ARG A 289 8.39 -12.33 -3.77
CA ARG A 289 9.67 -12.94 -4.15
C ARG A 289 9.57 -13.78 -5.41
N ARG A 290 8.49 -14.53 -5.56
CA ARG A 290 8.29 -15.40 -6.72
C ARG A 290 8.05 -14.60 -7.99
N GLU A 291 7.28 -13.53 -7.92
CA GLU A 291 7.03 -12.62 -9.05
C GLU A 291 8.33 -11.99 -9.55
N ALA A 292 9.15 -11.48 -8.65
CA ALA A 292 10.45 -10.93 -9.01
C ALA A 292 11.41 -11.94 -9.66
N MET A 293 11.45 -13.18 -9.15
CA MET A 293 12.27 -14.23 -9.79
C MET A 293 11.80 -14.55 -11.21
N LEU A 294 10.48 -14.47 -11.48
CA LEU A 294 9.94 -14.72 -12.81
C LEU A 294 10.25 -13.56 -13.75
N ASN A 295 10.13 -12.32 -13.28
CA ASN A 295 10.46 -11.14 -14.07
C ASN A 295 11.95 -11.10 -14.44
N GLN A 296 12.84 -11.44 -13.51
CA GLN A 296 14.28 -11.55 -13.78
C GLN A 296 14.61 -12.65 -14.80
N ARG A 297 13.91 -13.79 -14.75
CA ARG A 297 14.09 -14.85 -15.75
C ARG A 297 13.62 -14.42 -17.12
N ALA A 298 12.44 -13.81 -17.22
CA ALA A 298 11.92 -13.31 -18.48
C ALA A 298 12.83 -12.22 -19.08
N ALA A 299 13.37 -11.31 -18.26
CA ALA A 299 14.34 -10.31 -18.70
C ALA A 299 15.65 -10.95 -19.22
N ARG A 300 16.17 -11.97 -18.55
CA ARG A 300 17.37 -12.72 -19.02
C ARG A 300 17.10 -13.47 -20.33
N GLU A 301 15.96 -14.13 -20.46
CA GLU A 301 15.56 -14.84 -21.67
C GLU A 301 15.41 -13.86 -22.84
N ALA A 302 14.87 -12.65 -22.62
CA ALA A 302 14.76 -11.59 -23.63
C ALA A 302 16.15 -11.09 -24.09
N VAL A 303 17.10 -10.91 -23.17
CA VAL A 303 18.50 -10.52 -23.52
C VAL A 303 19.18 -11.62 -24.32
N VAL A 304 19.02 -12.87 -23.94
CA VAL A 304 19.61 -14.00 -24.69
C VAL A 304 18.98 -14.13 -26.09
N ALA A 305 17.65 -13.92 -26.20
CA ALA A 305 16.94 -13.99 -27.47
C ALA A 305 17.31 -12.83 -28.42
N SER A 306 17.69 -11.67 -27.90
CA SER A 306 18.12 -10.51 -28.70
C SER A 306 19.53 -10.64 -29.30
N GLY A 307 20.33 -11.61 -28.84
CA GLY A 307 21.69 -11.84 -29.33
C GLY A 307 22.71 -10.73 -29.05
N ASP A 308 22.32 -9.71 -28.27
CA ASP A 308 23.15 -8.55 -27.92
C ASP A 308 23.60 -8.60 -26.45
N PRO A 309 24.84 -9.10 -26.18
CA PRO A 309 25.38 -9.18 -24.82
C PRO A 309 25.72 -7.80 -24.22
N ALA A 310 25.66 -6.71 -25.00
CA ALA A 310 26.07 -5.38 -24.59
C ALA A 310 24.89 -4.46 -24.21
N ARG A 311 23.64 -4.91 -24.27
CA ARG A 311 22.50 -4.10 -23.85
C ARG A 311 22.31 -4.20 -22.35
N PRO A 312 22.73 -3.19 -21.54
CA PRO A 312 22.37 -3.16 -20.14
C PRO A 312 20.84 -3.20 -20.06
N VAL A 313 20.32 -4.07 -19.17
CA VAL A 313 18.88 -4.09 -18.85
C VAL A 313 18.50 -2.67 -18.48
N ASP A 314 17.75 -2.00 -19.38
CA ASP A 314 17.27 -0.64 -19.21
C ASP A 314 16.42 -0.63 -17.93
N ARG A 315 16.96 -0.04 -16.83
CA ARG A 315 16.34 -0.01 -15.50
C ARG A 315 15.22 1.00 -15.38
N ASP A 316 14.97 1.77 -16.46
CA ASP A 316 13.98 2.86 -16.48
C ASP A 316 12.62 2.45 -17.08
N ALA A 317 12.44 1.17 -17.43
CA ALA A 317 11.22 0.65 -18.07
C ALA A 317 10.41 -0.31 -17.17
N ALA A 318 10.43 -0.11 -15.84
CA ALA A 318 9.55 -0.85 -14.94
C ALA A 318 8.95 0.05 -13.86
#